data_c60d446568b0f815f50fd166cf509c44
#
_entry.id   c60d446568b0f815f50fd166cf509c44
#
_cell.length_a   1.000
_cell.length_b   1.000
_cell.length_c   1.000
_cell.angle_alpha   90.00
_cell.angle_beta   90.00
_cell.angle_gamma   90.00
#
_symmetry.space_group_name_H-M   'P 1'
#
loop_
_entity.id
_entity.type
_entity.pdbx_description
1 polymer ?
#
loop_
_entity_poly.entity_id
_entity_poly.type
_entity_poly.pdbx_seq_one_letter_code
_entity_poly.pdbx_strand_id
1 'polypeptide(L)' 'MDATEVAEQLGTSKAYAYKVIRKLNAELAKKGCLVVQGKVSRMYFEERYFAGKPMPTPERGGNDGR' A
#
# COMPACT_ATOMS: atom_id res chain seq x y z
N MET A 1 0.77 -7.71 4.48
CA MET A 1 -0.39 -6.84 4.27
C MET A 1 -1.30 -7.43 3.22
N ASP A 2 -2.56 -7.52 3.50
CA ASP A 2 -3.50 -8.05 2.51
C ASP A 2 -4.34 -6.91 1.93
N ALA A 3 -5.27 -7.26 1.04
CA ALA A 3 -6.06 -6.24 0.35
C ALA A 3 -6.92 -5.42 1.30
N THR A 4 -7.42 -6.04 2.36
CA THR A 4 -8.24 -5.33 3.33
C THR A 4 -7.43 -4.23 4.02
N GLU A 5 -6.22 -4.57 4.43
CA GLU A 5 -5.34 -3.60 5.07
C GLU A 5 -4.94 -2.49 4.10
N VAL A 6 -4.59 -2.85 2.88
CA VAL A 6 -4.21 -1.86 1.88
C VAL A 6 -5.37 -0.92 1.60
N ALA A 7 -6.57 -1.48 1.46
CA ALA A 7 -7.75 -0.65 1.20
C ALA A 7 -7.98 0.34 2.34
N GLU A 8 -7.82 -0.12 3.58
CA GLU A 8 -8.00 0.75 4.74
C GLU A 8 -6.95 1.85 4.77
N GLN A 9 -5.70 1.50 4.50
CA GLN A 9 -4.62 2.47 4.53
C GLN A 9 -4.78 3.53 3.46
N LEU A 10 -5.26 3.15 2.30
CA LEU A 10 -5.42 4.09 1.19
C LEU A 10 -6.79 4.73 1.14
N GLY A 11 -7.74 4.25 1.94
CA GLY A 11 -9.10 4.77 1.89
C GLY A 11 -9.79 4.46 0.58
N THR A 12 -9.55 3.27 0.03
CA THR A 12 -10.10 2.90 -1.26
C THR A 12 -10.88 1.59 -1.16
N SER A 13 -11.41 1.16 -2.29
CA SER A 13 -12.09 -0.12 -2.37
C SER A 13 -11.09 -1.26 -2.34
N LYS A 14 -11.60 -2.44 -1.97
CA LYS A 14 -10.78 -3.64 -1.95
C LYS A 14 -10.31 -4.01 -3.36
N ALA A 15 -11.16 -3.78 -4.35
CA ALA A 15 -10.80 -4.05 -5.73
C ALA A 15 -9.59 -3.23 -6.16
N TYR A 16 -9.58 -1.97 -5.79
CA TYR A 16 -8.44 -1.12 -6.09
C TYR A 16 -7.21 -1.58 -5.33
N ALA A 17 -7.40 -2.01 -4.08
CA ALA A 17 -6.28 -2.49 -3.27
C ALA A 17 -5.62 -3.70 -3.92
N TYR A 18 -6.40 -4.59 -4.52
CA TYR A 18 -5.82 -5.72 -5.23
C TYR A 18 -4.94 -5.28 -6.40
N LYS A 19 -5.36 -4.23 -7.09
CA LYS A 19 -4.54 -3.69 -8.18
C LYS A 19 -3.24 -3.13 -7.66
N VAL A 20 -3.28 -2.44 -6.53
CA VAL A 20 -2.08 -1.90 -5.91
C VAL A 20 -1.13 -3.01 -5.51
N ILE A 21 -1.66 -4.06 -4.86
CA ILE A 21 -0.85 -5.18 -4.44
C ILE A 21 -0.17 -5.84 -5.64
N ARG A 22 -0.92 -6.05 -6.70
CA ARG A 22 -0.38 -6.68 -7.90
C ARG A 22 0.76 -5.85 -8.47
N LYS A 23 0.57 -4.54 -8.52
CA LYS A 23 1.58 -3.64 -9.05
C LYS A 23 2.85 -3.68 -8.22
N LEU A 24 2.71 -3.61 -6.89
CA LEU A 24 3.86 -3.62 -6.01
C LEU A 24 4.58 -4.96 -6.05
N ASN A 25 3.82 -6.04 -6.13
CA ASN A 25 4.44 -7.36 -6.22
C ASN A 25 5.21 -7.54 -7.53
N ALA A 26 4.70 -6.96 -8.60
CA ALA A 26 5.41 -7.01 -9.88
C ALA A 26 6.74 -6.28 -9.76
N GLU A 27 6.76 -5.16 -9.07
CA GLU A 27 8.01 -4.42 -8.86
C GLU A 27 8.98 -5.23 -8.01
N LEU A 28 8.47 -5.85 -6.94
CA LEU A 28 9.33 -6.66 -6.08
C LEU A 28 9.89 -7.87 -6.82
N ALA A 29 9.08 -8.50 -7.64
CA ALA A 29 9.53 -9.65 -8.42
C ALA A 29 10.65 -9.26 -9.37
N LYS A 30 10.56 -8.07 -9.94
CA LYS A 30 11.63 -7.58 -10.82
C LYS A 30 12.92 -7.38 -10.05
N LYS A 31 12.84 -7.09 -8.78
CA LYS A 31 14.02 -6.92 -7.93
C LYS A 31 14.54 -8.24 -7.40
N GLY A 32 13.93 -9.35 -7.78
CA GLY A 32 14.37 -10.66 -7.34
C GLY A 32 13.77 -11.09 -6.01
N CYS A 33 12.77 -10.37 -5.52
CA CYS A 33 12.14 -10.73 -4.26
C CYS A 33 11.03 -11.73 -4.47
N LEU A 34 10.84 -12.59 -3.49
CA LEU A 34 9.71 -13.50 -3.49
C LEU A 34 8.46 -12.74 -3.09
N VAL A 35 7.36 -13.01 -3.76
CA VAL A 35 6.11 -12.35 -3.46
C VAL A 35 5.02 -13.39 -3.24
N VAL A 36 3.99 -12.99 -2.50
CA VAL A 36 2.82 -13.84 -2.24
C VAL A 36 1.62 -13.19 -2.91
N GLN A 37 0.94 -13.97 -3.72
CA GLN A 37 -0.23 -13.46 -4.44
C GLN A 37 -1.28 -12.97 -3.44
N GLY A 38 -1.81 -11.78 -3.71
CA GLY A 38 -2.82 -11.21 -2.86
C GLY A 38 -2.30 -10.52 -1.62
N LYS A 39 -0.98 -10.49 -1.44
CA LYS A 39 -0.36 -9.84 -0.28
C LYS A 39 0.86 -9.06 -0.72
N VAL A 40 1.24 -8.07 0.08
CA VAL A 40 2.39 -7.25 -0.22
C VAL A 40 3.15 -6.97 1.06
N SER A 41 4.45 -6.77 0.93
CA SER A 41 5.27 -6.41 2.09
C SER A 41 4.82 -5.06 2.65
N ARG A 42 4.55 -5.03 3.95
CA ARG A 42 4.16 -3.77 4.60
C ARG A 42 5.26 -2.73 4.45
N MET A 43 6.50 -3.15 4.62
CA MET A 43 7.63 -2.23 4.50
C MET A 43 7.70 -1.63 3.10
N TYR A 44 7.54 -2.46 2.08
CA TYR A 44 7.61 -1.96 0.71
C TYR A 44 6.42 -1.07 0.39
N PHE A 45 5.23 -1.43 0.88
CA PHE A 45 4.05 -0.61 0.68
C PHE A 45 4.23 0.77 1.30
N GLU A 46 4.73 0.81 2.52
CA GLU A 46 4.94 2.08 3.19
C GLU A 46 6.02 2.90 2.51
N GLU A 47 7.05 2.23 2.05
CA GLU A 47 8.13 2.90 1.34
C GLU A 47 7.63 3.55 0.05
N ARG A 48 6.78 2.85 -0.67
CA ARG A 48 6.28 3.36 -1.95
C ARG A 48 5.22 4.44 -1.78
N TYR A 49 4.42 4.37 -0.75
CA TYR A 49 3.31 5.30 -0.59
C TYR A 49 3.54 6.35 0.49
N PHE A 50 4.44 6.09 1.41
CA PHE A 50 4.71 7.03 2.48
C PHE A 50 6.19 7.35 2.62
N ALA A 51 6.98 7.05 1.60
CA ALA A 51 8.43 7.23 1.67
C ALA A 51 8.77 8.67 2.00
N GLY A 52 9.62 8.85 3.01
CA GLY A 52 10.07 10.17 3.40
C GLY A 52 9.04 11.04 4.07
N LYS A 53 7.88 10.47 4.39
CA LYS A 53 6.80 11.21 5.01
C LYS A 53 6.26 10.45 6.20
N PRO A 54 5.76 11.17 7.21
CA PRO A 54 5.09 10.49 8.31
C PRO A 54 3.82 9.81 7.81
N MET A 55 3.44 8.73 8.51
CA MET A 55 2.20 8.05 8.17
C MET A 55 1.03 9.01 8.34
N PRO A 56 0.06 8.97 7.42
CA PRO A 56 -1.13 9.79 7.61
C PRO A 56 -1.86 9.40 8.87
N THR A 57 -2.42 10.38 9.52
CA THR A 57 -3.20 10.13 10.72
C THR A 57 -4.65 10.52 10.46
N PRO A 58 -5.59 9.88 11.18
CA PRO A 58 -7.01 10.14 10.92
C PRO A 58 -7.41 11.61 11.09
N GLU A 59 -6.81 12.30 12.00
CA GLU A 59 -7.18 13.68 12.24
C GLU A 59 -6.72 14.60 11.13
N ARG A 60 -5.83 14.14 10.28
CA ARG A 60 -5.39 14.96 9.18
C ARG A 60 -6.38 14.96 8.06
N GLY A 61 -7.10 14.06 8.17
CA GLY A 61 -8.14 13.91 7.21
C GLY A 61 -8.38 15.06 6.38
N GLY A 62 -7.61 15.19 6.94
CA GLY A 62 -7.71 15.79 6.39
C GLY A 62 -7.44 16.03 5.76
N ASN A 63 -7.19 16.37 5.96
CA ASN A 63 -6.90 16.86 5.53
C ASN A 63 -6.69 16.88 4.87
N ASP A 64 -6.58 17.09 4.70
CA ASP A 64 -6.40 17.34 4.20
C ASP A 64 -6.40 17.36 3.62
N GLY A 65 -6.40 17.49 3.52
CA GLY A 65 -6.45 17.81 3.02
C GLY A 65 -6.41 17.97 2.68
N ARG A 66 -6.23 18.25 2.70
CA ARG A 66 -6.29 18.62 2.56
C ARG A 66 -6.37 18.77 2.26
#